data_01c3afb5ab1792a52fd19a6698171a8d
#
_entry.id   01c3afb5ab1792a52fd19a6698171a8d
#
_cell.length_a   1.000
_cell.length_b   1.000
_cell.length_c   1.000
_cell.angle_alpha   90.00
_cell.angle_beta   90.00
_cell.angle_gamma   90.00
#
_symmetry.space_group_name_H-M   'P 1'
#
loop_
_entity.id
_entity.type
_entity.pdbx_description
1 polymer ?
#
loop_
_entity_poly.entity_id
_entity_poly.type
_entity_poly.pdbx_seq_one_letter_code
_entity_poly.pdbx_strand_id
1 'polypeptide(L)'
;MRIMIDTNIIISAILFPNSAPSKFIEEVTSKHTIVLCSYIIDELHRVFKKKFKDKLLYLEKFLSKFSYELIYTPLDIEIDKYPKIRDIADLPILVSAIIEDVDIIVTGDKDFFDIDIEKPDIITVKEYFENYN
;
A
#
# COMPACT_ATOMS: atom_id res chain seq x y z
N MET A 1 0.61 13.14 -7.69
CA MET A 1 0.61 12.90 -6.23
C MET A 1 1.43 11.67 -5.90
N ARG A 2 1.88 11.57 -4.67
CA ARG A 2 2.57 10.38 -4.15
C ARG A 2 1.55 9.52 -3.42
N ILE A 3 1.35 8.31 -3.88
CA ILE A 3 0.28 7.41 -3.43
C ILE A 3 0.88 6.11 -2.91
N MET A 4 0.65 5.79 -1.65
CA MET A 4 1.04 4.52 -1.07
C MET A 4 -0.11 3.52 -1.22
N ILE A 5 0.22 2.30 -1.61
CA ILE A 5 -0.77 1.24 -1.84
C ILE A 5 -0.58 0.14 -0.82
N ASP A 6 -1.65 -0.20 -0.10
CA ASP A 6 -1.62 -1.25 0.90
C ASP A 6 -1.36 -2.61 0.28
N THR A 7 -0.74 -3.48 1.06
CA THR A 7 -0.31 -4.83 0.65
C THR A 7 -1.41 -5.64 -0.04
N ASN A 8 -2.61 -5.66 0.55
CA ASN A 8 -3.70 -6.49 0.03
C ASN A 8 -4.19 -6.09 -1.36
N ILE A 9 -4.11 -4.81 -1.70
CA ILE A 9 -4.46 -4.34 -3.04
C ILE A 9 -3.45 -4.84 -4.05
N ILE A 10 -2.17 -4.82 -3.72
CA ILE A 10 -1.12 -5.34 -4.59
C ILE A 10 -1.26 -6.85 -4.80
N ILE A 11 -1.52 -7.59 -3.71
CA ILE A 11 -1.75 -9.03 -3.78
C ILE A 11 -2.91 -9.33 -4.73
N SER A 12 -4.04 -8.64 -4.56
CA SER A 12 -5.22 -8.84 -5.43
C SER A 12 -4.92 -8.51 -6.89
N ALA A 13 -4.16 -7.46 -7.14
CA ALA A 13 -3.79 -7.07 -8.51
C ALA A 13 -2.92 -8.14 -9.18
N ILE A 14 -2.00 -8.74 -8.44
CA ILE A 14 -1.12 -9.78 -8.98
C ILE A 14 -1.89 -11.08 -9.24
N LEU A 15 -2.75 -11.49 -8.30
CA LEU A 15 -3.49 -12.75 -8.41
C LEU A 15 -4.66 -12.67 -9.39
N PHE A 16 -5.23 -11.49 -9.59
CA PHE A 16 -6.42 -11.30 -10.43
C PHE A 16 -6.18 -10.19 -11.46
N PRO A 17 -5.55 -10.51 -12.60
CA PRO A 17 -5.06 -9.49 -13.56
C PRO A 17 -6.13 -8.56 -14.17
N ASN A 18 -7.40 -8.93 -14.17
CA ASN A 18 -8.45 -8.10 -14.75
C ASN A 18 -9.37 -7.47 -13.70
N SER A 19 -8.96 -7.52 -12.45
CA SER A 19 -9.73 -6.99 -11.32
C SER A 19 -9.63 -5.47 -11.22
N ALA A 20 -10.50 -4.88 -10.39
CA ALA A 20 -10.44 -3.46 -10.09
C ALA A 20 -9.09 -3.04 -9.50
N PRO A 21 -8.48 -3.79 -8.55
CA PRO A 21 -7.13 -3.48 -8.08
C PRO A 21 -6.08 -3.46 -9.20
N SER A 22 -6.15 -4.40 -10.13
CA SER A 22 -5.20 -4.44 -11.26
C SER A 22 -5.33 -3.20 -12.16
N LYS A 23 -6.57 -2.82 -12.50
CA LYS A 23 -6.83 -1.63 -13.29
C LYS A 23 -6.41 -0.36 -12.56
N PHE A 24 -6.63 -0.31 -11.25
CA PHE A 24 -6.20 0.80 -10.42
C PHE A 24 -4.68 1.00 -10.49
N ILE A 25 -3.91 -0.07 -10.35
CA ILE A 25 -2.46 0.01 -10.40
C ILE A 25 -1.96 0.51 -11.75
N GLU A 26 -2.55 0.03 -12.85
CA GLU A 26 -2.20 0.52 -14.18
C GLU A 26 -2.45 2.03 -14.30
N GLU A 27 -3.57 2.50 -13.84
CA GLU A 27 -3.92 3.90 -13.93
C GLU A 27 -3.04 4.78 -13.05
N VAL A 28 -2.85 4.39 -11.81
CA VAL A 28 -2.02 5.16 -10.86
C VAL A 28 -0.59 5.25 -11.37
N THR A 29 -0.05 4.16 -11.91
CA THR A 29 1.31 4.15 -12.45
C THR A 29 1.48 5.16 -13.57
N SER A 30 0.46 5.36 -14.40
CA SER A 30 0.54 6.30 -15.51
C SER A 30 0.34 7.77 -15.12
N LYS A 31 -0.31 8.03 -13.99
CA LYS A 31 -0.70 9.40 -13.60
C LYS A 31 -0.02 9.93 -12.33
N HIS A 32 0.44 9.07 -11.48
CA HIS A 32 0.97 9.45 -10.17
C HIS A 32 2.24 8.69 -9.84
N THR A 33 2.89 9.07 -8.74
CA THR A 33 4.03 8.34 -8.22
C THR A 33 3.55 7.35 -7.17
N ILE A 34 3.83 6.08 -7.38
CA ILE A 34 3.53 5.06 -6.39
C ILE A 34 4.67 4.98 -5.39
N VAL A 35 4.31 4.89 -4.11
CA VAL A 35 5.27 4.77 -3.02
C VAL A 35 5.00 3.46 -2.29
N LEU A 36 6.04 2.66 -2.10
CA LEU A 36 5.99 1.45 -1.28
C LEU A 36 7.04 1.53 -0.20
N CYS A 37 6.67 1.19 1.03
CA CYS A 37 7.65 1.14 2.12
C CYS A 37 8.24 -0.27 2.24
N SER A 38 9.41 -0.37 2.86
CA SER A 38 10.09 -1.65 3.04
C SER A 38 9.23 -2.66 3.79
N TYR A 39 8.41 -2.22 4.74
CA TYR A 39 7.47 -3.10 5.44
C TYR A 39 6.48 -3.78 4.47
N ILE A 40 5.93 -3.03 3.50
CA ILE A 40 5.02 -3.57 2.50
C ILE A 40 5.74 -4.60 1.63
N ILE A 41 6.95 -4.29 1.18
CA ILE A 41 7.75 -5.23 0.36
C ILE A 41 7.99 -6.53 1.12
N ASP A 42 8.39 -6.45 2.39
CA ASP A 42 8.62 -7.62 3.23
C ASP A 42 7.34 -8.43 3.45
N GLU A 43 6.22 -7.74 3.66
CA GLU A 43 4.92 -8.39 3.84
C GLU A 43 4.48 -9.11 2.57
N LEU A 44 4.67 -8.50 1.40
CA LEU A 44 4.38 -9.15 0.11
C LEU A 44 5.16 -10.45 -0.04
N HIS A 45 6.46 -10.43 0.22
CA HIS A 45 7.29 -11.64 0.13
C HIS A 45 6.85 -12.69 1.14
N ARG A 46 6.56 -12.28 2.37
CA ARG A 46 6.13 -13.20 3.43
C ARG A 46 4.81 -13.89 3.08
N VAL A 47 3.82 -13.13 2.60
CA VAL A 47 2.51 -13.66 2.24
C VAL A 47 2.62 -14.62 1.05
N PHE A 48 3.36 -14.24 -0.01
CA PHE A 48 3.52 -15.09 -1.18
C PHE A 48 4.27 -16.39 -0.84
N LYS A 49 5.33 -16.31 -0.05
CA LYS A 49 6.06 -17.50 0.38
C LYS A 49 5.21 -18.44 1.22
N LYS A 50 4.31 -17.92 2.01
CA LYS A 50 3.46 -18.71 2.90
C LYS A 50 2.21 -19.25 2.21
N LYS A 51 1.51 -18.41 1.44
CA LYS A 51 0.18 -18.75 0.88
C LYS A 51 0.16 -19.00 -0.62
N PHE A 52 1.09 -18.42 -1.35
CA PHE A 52 1.08 -18.44 -2.81
C PHE A 52 2.46 -18.78 -3.39
N LYS A 53 3.06 -19.88 -2.90
CA LYS A 53 4.41 -20.29 -3.33
C LYS A 53 4.54 -20.45 -4.82
N ASP A 54 3.51 -21.02 -5.46
CA ASP A 54 3.47 -21.24 -6.90
C ASP A 54 3.32 -19.94 -7.69
N LYS A 55 3.02 -18.84 -7.02
CA LYS A 55 2.87 -17.51 -7.62
C LYS A 55 4.02 -16.55 -7.29
N LEU A 56 5.03 -17.01 -6.57
CA LEU A 56 6.14 -16.16 -6.15
C LEU A 56 6.83 -15.50 -7.35
N LEU A 57 6.94 -16.20 -8.46
CA LEU A 57 7.55 -15.66 -9.67
C LEU A 57 6.75 -14.46 -10.23
N TYR A 58 5.43 -14.47 -10.09
CA TYR A 58 4.60 -13.34 -10.50
C TYR A 58 4.87 -12.11 -9.64
N LEU A 59 5.07 -12.30 -8.33
CA LEU A 59 5.45 -11.20 -7.44
C LEU A 59 6.79 -10.59 -7.87
N GLU A 60 7.79 -11.42 -8.14
CA GLU A 60 9.11 -10.96 -8.55
C GLU A 60 9.05 -10.18 -9.87
N LYS A 61 8.28 -10.67 -10.83
CA LYS A 61 8.07 -9.98 -12.11
C LYS A 61 7.36 -8.64 -11.90
N PHE A 62 6.33 -8.62 -11.06
CA PHE A 62 5.59 -7.40 -10.76
C PHE A 62 6.51 -6.34 -10.18
N LEU A 63 7.27 -6.68 -9.15
CA LEU A 63 8.18 -5.74 -8.49
C LEU A 63 9.30 -5.25 -9.41
N SER A 64 9.74 -6.07 -10.37
CA SER A 64 10.78 -5.67 -11.29
C SER A 64 10.31 -4.76 -12.42
N LYS A 65 9.04 -4.86 -12.82
CA LYS A 65 8.46 -4.08 -13.92
C LYS A 65 7.68 -2.86 -13.45
N PHE A 66 7.22 -2.89 -12.24
CA PHE A 66 6.38 -1.88 -11.65
C PHE A 66 7.24 -0.71 -11.18
N SER A 67 6.92 0.49 -11.65
CA SER A 67 7.67 1.69 -11.26
C SER A 67 7.15 2.22 -9.94
N TYR A 68 8.01 2.28 -8.93
CA TYR A 68 7.64 2.80 -7.62
C TYR A 68 8.84 3.42 -6.90
N GLU A 69 8.55 4.32 -5.99
CA GLU A 69 9.52 4.89 -5.08
C GLU A 69 9.57 4.02 -3.82
N LEU A 70 10.75 3.50 -3.49
CA LEU A 70 10.93 2.71 -2.27
C LEU A 70 11.34 3.62 -1.12
N ILE A 71 10.61 3.56 -0.02
CA ILE A 71 10.96 4.24 1.21
C ILE A 71 11.17 3.22 2.32
N TYR A 72 11.96 3.57 3.33
CA TYR A 72 12.29 2.64 4.40
C TYR A 72 11.47 2.92 5.64
N THR A 73 10.74 1.90 6.10
CA THR A 73 10.00 1.96 7.35
C THR A 73 10.98 2.05 8.51
N PRO A 74 10.76 2.95 9.48
CA PRO A 74 11.61 3.02 10.67
C PRO A 74 11.63 1.69 11.42
N LEU A 75 12.81 1.31 11.94
CA LEU A 75 12.95 0.07 12.72
C LEU A 75 12.32 0.20 14.10
N ASP A 76 12.42 1.39 14.70
CA ASP A 76 11.85 1.67 16.00
C ASP A 76 10.73 2.69 15.86
N ILE A 77 9.51 2.29 16.21
CA ILE A 77 8.36 3.16 16.15
C ILE A 77 7.89 3.49 17.56
N GLU A 78 7.91 4.78 17.90
CA GLU A 78 7.35 5.25 19.16
C GLU A 78 5.83 5.40 18.98
N ILE A 79 5.10 4.37 19.40
CA ILE A 79 3.66 4.23 19.15
C ILE A 79 2.88 5.47 19.60
N ASP A 80 3.23 6.05 20.72
CA ASP A 80 2.51 7.18 21.32
C ASP A 80 2.59 8.47 20.49
N LYS A 81 3.52 8.54 19.56
CA LYS A 81 3.69 9.73 18.70
C LYS A 81 2.79 9.73 17.47
N TYR A 82 2.05 8.65 17.24
CA TYR A 82 1.25 8.49 16.04
C TYR A 82 -0.23 8.31 16.36
N PRO A 83 -1.13 8.59 15.40
CA PRO A 83 -2.54 8.35 15.60
C PRO A 83 -2.82 6.89 15.95
N LYS A 84 -3.86 6.64 16.75
CA LYS A 84 -4.26 5.29 17.09
C LYS A 84 -4.84 4.59 15.87
N ILE A 85 -4.42 3.36 15.66
CA ILE A 85 -4.92 2.51 14.59
C ILE A 85 -5.44 1.23 15.21
N ARG A 86 -6.54 0.69 14.67
CA ARG A 86 -7.22 -0.46 15.24
C ARG A 86 -6.33 -1.71 15.31
N ASP A 87 -5.59 -1.99 14.23
CA ASP A 87 -4.65 -3.10 14.20
C ASP A 87 -3.22 -2.55 14.22
N ILE A 88 -2.49 -2.84 15.29
CA ILE A 88 -1.12 -2.36 15.46
C ILE A 88 -0.18 -2.88 14.38
N ALA A 89 -0.49 -4.01 13.75
CA ALA A 89 0.31 -4.55 12.66
C ALA A 89 0.31 -3.64 11.42
N ASP A 90 -0.69 -2.76 11.29
CA ASP A 90 -0.78 -1.80 10.18
C ASP A 90 -0.08 -0.48 10.48
N LEU A 91 0.34 -0.27 11.72
CA LEU A 91 0.98 0.97 12.12
C LEU A 91 2.25 1.28 11.30
N PRO A 92 3.12 0.32 10.98
CA PRO A 92 4.31 0.60 10.18
C PRO A 92 4.01 1.24 8.82
N ILE A 93 2.92 0.86 8.19
CA ILE A 93 2.50 1.43 6.91
C ILE A 93 2.09 2.89 7.11
N LEU A 94 1.26 3.17 8.11
CA LEU A 94 0.82 4.52 8.43
C LEU A 94 2.00 5.42 8.79
N VAL A 95 2.90 4.95 9.64
CA VAL A 95 4.08 5.71 10.08
C VAL A 95 4.97 6.05 8.89
N SER A 96 5.22 5.09 8.02
CA SER A 96 6.02 5.32 6.81
C SER A 96 5.41 6.42 5.94
N ALA A 97 4.09 6.38 5.76
CA ALA A 97 3.38 7.37 4.96
C ALA A 97 3.45 8.77 5.60
N ILE A 98 3.33 8.86 6.91
CA ILE A 98 3.40 10.14 7.63
C ILE A 98 4.80 10.75 7.52
N ILE A 99 5.83 9.96 7.82
CA ILE A 99 7.22 10.44 7.82
C ILE A 99 7.63 10.93 6.43
N GLU A 100 7.21 10.21 5.39
CA GLU A 100 7.56 10.55 4.01
C GLU A 100 6.57 11.51 3.35
N ASP A 101 5.63 12.02 4.12
CA ASP A 101 4.64 13.02 3.66
C ASP A 101 3.90 12.57 2.39
N VAL A 102 3.46 11.33 2.39
CA VAL A 102 2.68 10.75 1.29
C VAL A 102 1.31 11.42 1.22
N ASP A 103 0.81 11.66 0.02
CA ASP A 103 -0.46 12.36 -0.16
C ASP A 103 -1.67 11.48 0.15
N ILE A 104 -1.62 10.21 -0.28
CA ILE A 104 -2.77 9.30 -0.19
C ILE A 104 -2.28 7.89 0.16
N ILE A 105 -3.04 7.19 1.01
CA ILE A 105 -2.95 5.74 1.19
C ILE A 105 -4.20 5.13 0.59
N VAL A 106 -4.04 4.18 -0.33
CA VAL A 106 -5.15 3.42 -0.88
C VAL A 106 -5.18 2.05 -0.24
N THR A 107 -6.28 1.72 0.41
CA THR A 107 -6.44 0.47 1.16
C THR A 107 -7.90 0.00 1.13
N GLY A 108 -8.09 -1.31 1.27
CA GLY A 108 -9.41 -1.90 1.50
C GLY A 108 -9.62 -2.31 2.95
N ASP A 109 -8.63 -2.07 3.81
CA ASP A 109 -8.68 -2.47 5.21
C ASP A 109 -9.42 -1.43 6.04
N LYS A 110 -10.52 -1.86 6.67
CA LYS A 110 -11.37 -0.99 7.48
C LYS A 110 -10.64 -0.39 8.67
N ASP A 111 -9.59 -1.02 9.15
CA ASP A 111 -8.81 -0.54 10.29
C ASP A 111 -8.13 0.81 10.04
N PHE A 112 -7.96 1.18 8.77
CA PHE A 112 -7.40 2.48 8.39
C PHE A 112 -8.42 3.61 8.36
N PHE A 113 -9.72 3.34 8.32
CA PHE A 113 -10.71 4.39 8.05
C PHE A 113 -11.19 5.16 9.28
N ASP A 114 -10.89 4.67 10.48
CA ASP A 114 -11.25 5.34 11.74
C ASP A 114 -10.11 6.16 12.32
N ILE A 115 -9.08 6.42 11.53
CA ILE A 115 -7.90 7.16 12.01
C ILE A 115 -8.15 8.66 11.92
N ASP A 116 -7.91 9.36 13.03
CA ASP A 116 -8.02 10.81 13.08
C ASP A 116 -6.72 11.44 12.56
N ILE A 117 -6.69 11.76 11.29
CA ILE A 117 -5.52 12.31 10.61
C ILE A 117 -5.95 13.16 9.42
N GLU A 118 -5.27 14.28 9.23
CA GLU A 118 -5.53 15.15 8.08
C GLU A 118 -4.78 14.67 6.82
N LYS A 119 -3.56 14.21 6.99
CA LYS A 119 -2.71 13.74 5.89
C LYS A 119 -1.89 12.55 6.35
N PRO A 120 -1.82 11.46 5.54
CA PRO A 120 -2.38 11.29 4.20
C PRO A 120 -3.90 11.09 4.20
N ASP A 121 -4.54 11.36 3.07
CA ASP A 121 -5.92 10.93 2.85
C ASP A 121 -5.93 9.40 2.74
N ILE A 122 -6.92 8.77 3.33
CA ILE A 122 -7.07 7.32 3.30
C ILE A 122 -8.32 6.99 2.52
N ILE A 123 -8.16 6.31 1.38
CA ILE A 123 -9.26 6.06 0.45
C ILE A 123 -9.25 4.61 -0.05
N THR A 124 -10.38 4.19 -0.59
CA THR A 124 -10.51 2.91 -1.28
C THR A 124 -10.17 3.05 -2.75
N VAL A 125 -10.00 1.92 -3.45
CA VAL A 125 -9.87 1.90 -4.91
C VAL A 125 -11.07 2.55 -5.57
N LYS A 126 -12.28 2.26 -5.07
CA LYS A 126 -13.50 2.84 -5.59
C LYS A 126 -13.49 4.37 -5.47
N GLU A 127 -13.14 4.89 -4.31
CA GLU A 127 -13.05 6.33 -4.09
C GLU A 127 -12.00 7.00 -4.97
N TYR A 128 -10.90 6.30 -5.25
CA TYR A 128 -9.90 6.80 -6.18
C TYR A 128 -10.53 7.05 -7.56
N PHE A 129 -11.23 6.06 -8.10
CA PHE A 129 -11.86 6.20 -9.41
C PHE A 129 -12.96 7.26 -9.44
N GLU A 130 -13.67 7.47 -8.34
CA GLU A 130 -14.70 8.49 -8.25
C GLU A 130 -14.15 9.91 -8.20
N ASN A 131 -13.04 10.13 -7.48
CA ASN A 131 -12.58 11.46 -7.10
C ASN A 131 -11.21 11.87 -7.64
N TYR A 132 -10.36 10.93 -8.01
CA TYR A 132 -8.96 11.21 -8.36
C TYR A 132 -8.56 10.75 -9.75
N ASN A 133 -9.45 10.10 -10.41
CA ASN A 133 -9.24 9.56 -11.75
C ASN A 133 -9.09 10.64 -12.82
#